data_ba7eefec83768fbb80a0e9797f726a05
#
_entry.id   ba7eefec83768fbb80a0e9797f726a05
#
_cell.length_a   1.000
_cell.length_b   1.000
_cell.length_c   1.000
_cell.angle_alpha   90.00
_cell.angle_beta   90.00
_cell.angle_gamma   90.00
#
_symmetry.space_group_name_H-M   'P 1'
#
loop_
_entity.id
_entity.type
_entity.pdbx_description
1 polymer ?
#
loop_
_entity_poly.entity_id
_entity_poly.type
_entity_poly.pdbx_seq_one_letter_code
_entity_poly.pdbx_strand_id
1 'polypeptide(L)'
;VAVSVHEGNASDSSTFMPQVTRLREEFGIKRMVMVGDRGMISQKAIDEMSKDTDVAWITALRSSSIRTLVEQGHLQMGLFDERNLLEISSPDFPGERLVACRNPELAKLRVHTRNDLLLATEKELEKIKLRVESAKLVGKDKIGVAAGKVVNRYKVSKHFELTITDDALSFARLQDSIAAEAALD
;
A
#
# COMPACT_ATOMS: atom_id res chain seq x y z
N VAL A 1 -24.42 -18.27 -16.04
CA VAL A 1 -23.50 -17.99 -14.93
C VAL A 1 -22.54 -19.16 -14.81
N ALA A 2 -21.23 -18.89 -14.80
CA ALA A 2 -20.20 -19.92 -14.63
C ALA A 2 -19.48 -19.69 -13.31
N VAL A 3 -19.04 -20.77 -12.67
CA VAL A 3 -18.29 -20.77 -11.42
C VAL A 3 -17.00 -21.56 -11.64
N SER A 4 -15.89 -21.04 -11.16
CA SER A 4 -14.63 -21.77 -11.08
C SER A 4 -14.25 -21.95 -9.60
N VAL A 5 -13.83 -23.15 -9.26
CA VAL A 5 -13.35 -23.47 -7.92
C VAL A 5 -11.85 -23.72 -8.02
N HIS A 6 -11.10 -23.06 -7.16
CA HIS A 6 -9.64 -23.19 -7.06
C HIS A 6 -9.25 -23.71 -5.69
N GLU A 7 -8.07 -24.29 -5.58
CA GLU A 7 -7.50 -24.67 -4.28
C GLU A 7 -7.27 -23.42 -3.42
N GLY A 8 -7.53 -23.51 -2.10
CA GLY A 8 -7.49 -22.37 -1.20
C GLY A 8 -6.11 -21.71 -1.02
N ASN A 9 -5.05 -22.35 -1.50
CA ASN A 9 -3.67 -21.83 -1.53
C ASN A 9 -3.26 -21.26 -2.91
N ALA A 10 -4.15 -21.31 -3.93
CA ALA A 10 -3.89 -20.70 -5.22
C ALA A 10 -3.88 -19.18 -5.10
N SER A 11 -2.88 -18.51 -5.68
CA SER A 11 -2.86 -17.04 -5.71
C SER A 11 -3.84 -16.49 -6.75
N ASP A 12 -4.49 -15.37 -6.46
CA ASP A 12 -5.43 -14.71 -7.39
C ASP A 12 -4.79 -14.43 -8.76
N SER A 13 -3.53 -14.00 -8.76
CA SER A 13 -2.79 -13.74 -10.00
C SER A 13 -2.53 -15.00 -10.84
N SER A 14 -2.46 -16.18 -10.23
CA SER A 14 -2.27 -17.44 -10.97
C SER A 14 -3.55 -17.96 -11.59
N THR A 15 -4.70 -17.58 -11.06
CA THR A 15 -6.03 -18.01 -11.55
C THR A 15 -6.58 -17.08 -12.61
N PHE A 16 -6.04 -15.87 -12.75
CA PHE A 16 -6.59 -14.82 -13.61
C PHE A 16 -6.52 -15.15 -15.11
N MET A 17 -5.33 -15.40 -15.65
CA MET A 17 -5.16 -15.68 -17.10
C MET A 17 -5.89 -16.93 -17.56
N PRO A 18 -5.96 -18.04 -16.83
CA PRO A 18 -6.83 -19.17 -17.16
C PRO A 18 -8.29 -18.79 -17.33
N GLN A 19 -8.82 -17.82 -16.57
CA GLN A 19 -10.19 -17.35 -16.73
C GLN A 19 -10.36 -16.53 -18.01
N VAL A 20 -9.39 -15.71 -18.39
CA VAL A 20 -9.39 -14.97 -19.67
C VAL A 20 -9.47 -15.96 -20.84
N THR A 21 -8.63 -17.00 -20.84
CA THR A 21 -8.64 -18.06 -21.85
C THR A 21 -9.99 -18.78 -21.89
N ARG A 22 -10.51 -19.15 -20.74
CA ARG A 22 -11.82 -19.82 -20.61
C ARG A 22 -12.97 -18.98 -21.17
N LEU A 23 -13.01 -17.68 -20.90
CA LEU A 23 -14.02 -16.77 -21.43
C LEU A 23 -14.01 -16.74 -22.97
N ARG A 24 -12.84 -16.87 -23.58
CA ARG A 24 -12.69 -16.92 -25.03
C ARG A 24 -13.09 -18.26 -25.61
N GLU A 25 -12.55 -19.34 -25.09
CA GLU A 25 -12.69 -20.68 -25.66
C GLU A 25 -14.05 -21.31 -25.41
N GLU A 26 -14.54 -21.22 -24.15
CA GLU A 26 -15.81 -21.85 -23.77
C GLU A 26 -17.02 -20.95 -24.05
N PHE A 27 -16.89 -19.63 -23.88
CA PHE A 27 -18.01 -18.70 -24.00
C PHE A 27 -18.00 -17.87 -25.29
N GLY A 28 -16.94 -17.96 -26.09
CA GLY A 28 -16.85 -17.27 -27.38
C GLY A 28 -16.75 -15.74 -27.26
N ILE A 29 -16.37 -15.22 -26.10
CA ILE A 29 -16.26 -13.77 -25.84
C ILE A 29 -14.99 -13.27 -26.49
N LYS A 30 -15.12 -12.47 -27.55
CA LYS A 30 -13.98 -11.94 -28.32
C LYS A 30 -13.42 -10.68 -27.67
N ARG A 31 -14.28 -9.70 -27.38
CA ARG A 31 -13.86 -8.41 -26.78
C ARG A 31 -14.24 -8.36 -25.31
N MET A 32 -13.28 -8.03 -24.45
CA MET A 32 -13.51 -7.94 -23.01
C MET A 32 -12.67 -6.87 -22.34
N VAL A 33 -13.19 -6.34 -21.23
CA VAL A 33 -12.44 -5.47 -20.33
C VAL A 33 -12.34 -6.20 -18.99
N MET A 34 -11.14 -6.56 -18.62
CA MET A 34 -10.87 -7.21 -17.34
C MET A 34 -10.73 -6.15 -16.24
N VAL A 35 -11.47 -6.29 -15.15
CA VAL A 35 -11.42 -5.38 -14.02
C VAL A 35 -10.96 -6.15 -12.79
N GLY A 36 -9.89 -5.71 -12.18
CA GLY A 36 -9.34 -6.37 -11.00
C GLY A 36 -8.43 -5.45 -10.20
N ASP A 37 -8.16 -5.84 -8.97
CA ASP A 37 -7.23 -5.11 -8.14
C ASP A 37 -5.77 -5.42 -8.53
N ARG A 38 -4.83 -4.69 -7.93
CA ARG A 38 -3.38 -4.85 -8.13
C ARG A 38 -2.81 -6.20 -7.66
N GLY A 39 -3.55 -6.97 -6.89
CA GLY A 39 -3.17 -8.31 -6.45
C GLY A 39 -3.53 -9.35 -7.51
N MET A 40 -4.65 -9.14 -8.20
CA MET A 40 -5.17 -10.03 -9.23
C MET A 40 -4.52 -9.78 -10.59
N ILE A 41 -4.51 -8.54 -11.07
CA ILE A 41 -3.92 -8.16 -12.36
C ILE A 41 -2.44 -7.78 -12.15
N SER A 42 -1.57 -8.77 -12.30
CA SER A 42 -0.12 -8.60 -12.21
C SER A 42 0.47 -8.01 -13.49
N GLN A 43 1.69 -7.46 -13.44
CA GLN A 43 2.39 -7.00 -14.63
C GLN A 43 2.50 -8.11 -15.69
N LYS A 44 2.81 -9.34 -15.29
CA LYS A 44 2.84 -10.49 -16.20
C LYS A 44 1.49 -10.71 -16.92
N ALA A 45 0.38 -10.52 -16.23
CA ALA A 45 -0.95 -10.62 -16.84
C ALA A 45 -1.19 -9.47 -17.83
N ILE A 46 -0.77 -8.24 -17.50
CA ILE A 46 -0.82 -7.08 -18.41
C ILE A 46 0.00 -7.35 -19.67
N ASP A 47 1.25 -7.80 -19.53
CA ASP A 47 2.14 -8.11 -20.64
C ASP A 47 1.56 -9.21 -21.56
N GLU A 48 0.80 -10.14 -21.00
CA GLU A 48 0.11 -11.18 -21.78
C GLU A 48 -1.13 -10.63 -22.49
N MET A 49 -1.98 -9.88 -21.77
CA MET A 49 -3.17 -9.27 -22.36
C MET A 49 -2.84 -8.23 -23.44
N SER A 50 -1.76 -7.46 -23.27
CA SER A 50 -1.35 -6.44 -24.23
C SER A 50 -0.97 -6.97 -25.62
N LYS A 51 -0.73 -8.27 -25.72
CA LYS A 51 -0.51 -8.93 -27.04
C LYS A 51 -1.81 -9.06 -27.84
N ASP A 52 -2.94 -8.80 -27.24
CA ASP A 52 -4.25 -8.98 -27.81
C ASP A 52 -5.06 -7.69 -27.76
N THR A 53 -5.37 -7.12 -28.91
CA THR A 53 -6.08 -5.85 -29.03
C THR A 53 -7.55 -5.91 -28.58
N ASP A 54 -8.10 -7.11 -28.45
CA ASP A 54 -9.49 -7.32 -28.02
C ASP A 54 -9.64 -7.48 -26.50
N VAL A 55 -8.53 -7.50 -25.75
CA VAL A 55 -8.53 -7.53 -24.28
C VAL A 55 -7.99 -6.23 -23.73
N ALA A 56 -8.85 -5.52 -23.02
CA ALA A 56 -8.44 -4.34 -22.24
C ALA A 56 -8.51 -4.65 -20.74
N TRP A 57 -7.92 -3.79 -19.91
CA TRP A 57 -7.93 -3.95 -18.46
C TRP A 57 -8.09 -2.62 -17.72
N ILE A 58 -8.63 -2.72 -16.51
CA ILE A 58 -8.66 -1.67 -15.52
C ILE A 58 -8.12 -2.25 -14.21
N THR A 59 -7.04 -1.68 -13.70
CA THR A 59 -6.43 -2.10 -12.45
C THR A 59 -5.90 -0.90 -11.68
N ALA A 60 -5.46 -1.13 -10.44
CA ALA A 60 -4.85 -0.08 -9.62
C ALA A 60 -3.33 -0.24 -9.56
N LEU A 61 -2.61 0.88 -9.49
CA LEU A 61 -1.17 0.88 -9.27
C LEU A 61 -0.83 0.51 -7.82
N ARG A 62 0.35 -0.06 -7.62
CA ARG A 62 0.92 -0.28 -6.30
C ARG A 62 1.37 1.05 -5.69
N SER A 63 1.34 1.15 -4.36
CA SER A 63 1.75 2.36 -3.64
C SER A 63 3.19 2.80 -3.94
N SER A 64 4.09 1.87 -4.26
CA SER A 64 5.44 2.19 -4.73
C SER A 64 5.44 2.93 -6.06
N SER A 65 4.67 2.46 -7.03
CA SER A 65 4.54 3.12 -8.35
C SER A 65 3.88 4.49 -8.24
N ILE A 66 2.86 4.63 -7.39
CA ILE A 66 2.23 5.93 -7.12
C ILE A 66 3.26 6.91 -6.54
N ARG A 67 4.09 6.46 -5.60
CA ARG A 67 5.16 7.28 -5.03
C ARG A 67 6.15 7.74 -6.09
N THR A 68 6.59 6.84 -6.97
CA THR A 68 7.48 7.19 -8.08
C THR A 68 6.87 8.27 -8.98
N LEU A 69 5.58 8.16 -9.32
CA LEU A 69 4.87 9.17 -10.13
C LEU A 69 4.81 10.54 -9.43
N VAL A 70 4.68 10.57 -8.10
CA VAL A 70 4.74 11.82 -7.30
C VAL A 70 6.15 12.39 -7.30
N GLU A 71 7.18 11.57 -7.05
CA GLU A 71 8.59 11.97 -7.01
C GLU A 71 9.08 12.49 -8.38
N GLN A 72 8.59 11.91 -9.47
CA GLN A 72 8.86 12.36 -10.83
C GLN A 72 8.05 13.59 -11.26
N GLY A 73 7.12 14.09 -10.42
CA GLY A 73 6.30 15.25 -10.69
C GLY A 73 5.12 15.01 -11.66
N HIS A 74 4.84 13.76 -12.02
CA HIS A 74 3.69 13.43 -12.86
C HIS A 74 2.35 13.57 -12.12
N LEU A 75 2.36 13.45 -10.80
CA LEU A 75 1.18 13.57 -9.94
C LEU A 75 1.34 14.80 -9.03
N GLN A 76 0.59 15.86 -9.30
CA GLN A 76 0.61 17.11 -8.54
C GLN A 76 -0.79 17.47 -8.06
N MET A 77 -0.91 17.87 -6.79
CA MET A 77 -2.20 18.15 -6.14
C MET A 77 -3.00 19.28 -6.79
N GLY A 78 -2.35 20.24 -7.45
CA GLY A 78 -2.99 21.36 -8.10
C GLY A 78 -3.61 21.04 -9.48
N LEU A 79 -3.42 19.83 -10.01
CA LEU A 79 -3.86 19.45 -11.35
C LEU A 79 -5.18 18.66 -11.38
N PHE A 80 -5.76 18.33 -10.21
CA PHE A 80 -7.03 17.62 -10.14
C PHE A 80 -8.20 18.50 -10.60
N ASP A 81 -9.11 17.90 -11.38
CA ASP A 81 -10.34 18.55 -11.82
C ASP A 81 -11.38 18.67 -10.67
N GLU A 82 -12.54 19.30 -10.95
CA GLU A 82 -13.62 19.47 -9.98
C GLU A 82 -14.18 18.15 -9.43
N ARG A 83 -13.99 17.04 -10.15
CA ARG A 83 -14.37 15.68 -9.73
C ARG A 83 -13.28 14.97 -8.97
N ASN A 84 -12.18 15.65 -8.64
CA ASN A 84 -10.98 15.09 -8.04
C ASN A 84 -10.33 13.97 -8.91
N LEU A 85 -10.36 14.13 -10.22
CA LEU A 85 -9.72 13.26 -11.19
C LEU A 85 -8.57 13.99 -11.88
N LEU A 86 -7.51 13.27 -12.17
CA LEU A 86 -6.37 13.72 -12.95
C LEU A 86 -5.95 12.60 -13.89
N GLU A 87 -5.99 12.87 -15.19
CA GLU A 87 -5.40 11.98 -16.18
C GLU A 87 -3.91 12.32 -16.35
N ILE A 88 -3.07 11.33 -16.25
CA ILE A 88 -1.61 11.45 -16.34
C ILE A 88 -1.06 10.46 -17.36
N SER A 89 0.04 10.84 -17.99
CA SER A 89 0.85 9.95 -18.80
C SER A 89 2.25 9.84 -18.21
N SER A 90 2.84 8.66 -18.30
CA SER A 90 4.19 8.41 -17.82
C SER A 90 4.92 7.47 -18.77
N PRO A 91 6.22 7.69 -19.02
CA PRO A 91 7.06 6.78 -19.79
C PRO A 91 7.15 5.36 -19.21
N ASP A 92 6.93 5.24 -17.89
CA ASP A 92 6.95 3.95 -17.19
C ASP A 92 5.73 3.07 -17.52
N PHE A 93 4.68 3.67 -18.12
CA PHE A 93 3.44 3.00 -18.51
C PHE A 93 3.08 3.32 -19.97
N PRO A 94 3.90 2.86 -20.95
CA PRO A 94 3.72 3.20 -22.34
C PRO A 94 2.41 2.64 -22.90
N GLY A 95 1.59 3.51 -23.51
CA GLY A 95 0.31 3.12 -24.10
C GLY A 95 -0.83 2.92 -23.09
N GLU A 96 -0.57 3.07 -21.79
CA GLU A 96 -1.59 2.99 -20.75
C GLU A 96 -2.16 4.38 -20.42
N ARG A 97 -3.45 4.40 -20.12
CA ARG A 97 -4.14 5.56 -19.61
C ARG A 97 -4.18 5.51 -18.09
N LEU A 98 -3.49 6.41 -17.44
CA LEU A 98 -3.49 6.51 -15.98
C LEU A 98 -4.48 7.56 -15.53
N VAL A 99 -5.31 7.21 -14.54
CA VAL A 99 -6.25 8.14 -13.91
C VAL A 99 -6.03 8.12 -12.41
N ALA A 100 -5.53 9.23 -11.87
CA ALA A 100 -5.48 9.44 -10.44
C ALA A 100 -6.85 9.92 -9.93
N CYS A 101 -7.31 9.35 -8.84
CA CYS A 101 -8.53 9.75 -8.16
C CYS A 101 -8.19 10.18 -6.73
N ARG A 102 -8.52 11.41 -6.39
CA ARG A 102 -8.37 11.93 -5.04
C ARG A 102 -9.68 11.74 -4.27
N ASN A 103 -9.61 11.15 -3.10
CA ASN A 103 -10.76 10.99 -2.20
C ASN A 103 -10.49 11.71 -0.86
N PRO A 104 -10.94 12.96 -0.69
CA PRO A 104 -10.67 13.77 0.51
C PRO A 104 -11.22 13.14 1.80
N GLU A 105 -12.34 12.43 1.73
CA GLU A 105 -12.92 11.79 2.91
C GLU A 105 -12.10 10.57 3.33
N LEU A 106 -11.63 9.80 2.37
CA LEU A 106 -10.74 8.67 2.65
C LEU A 106 -9.40 9.16 3.21
N ALA A 107 -8.85 10.25 2.68
CA ALA A 107 -7.64 10.89 3.17
C ALA A 107 -7.79 11.30 4.65
N LYS A 108 -8.89 11.96 5.02
CA LYS A 108 -9.20 12.32 6.41
C LYS A 108 -9.27 11.09 7.31
N LEU A 109 -9.95 10.03 6.88
CA LEU A 109 -10.05 8.78 7.62
C LEU A 109 -8.68 8.13 7.84
N ARG A 110 -7.83 8.10 6.83
CA ARG A 110 -6.46 7.56 6.91
C ARG A 110 -5.59 8.35 7.87
N VAL A 111 -5.65 9.69 7.81
CA VAL A 111 -4.94 10.57 8.76
C VAL A 111 -5.40 10.30 10.19
N HIS A 112 -6.71 10.19 10.43
CA HIS A 112 -7.24 9.88 11.75
C HIS A 112 -6.75 8.52 12.25
N THR A 113 -6.92 7.48 11.46
CA THR A 113 -6.47 6.11 11.80
C THR A 113 -4.96 6.08 12.08
N ARG A 114 -4.15 6.76 11.28
CA ARG A 114 -2.69 6.86 11.49
C ARG A 114 -2.38 7.51 12.83
N ASN A 115 -3.03 8.62 13.15
CA ASN A 115 -2.83 9.32 14.42
C ASN A 115 -3.20 8.44 15.61
N ASP A 116 -4.30 7.69 15.55
CA ASP A 116 -4.70 6.75 16.61
C ASP A 116 -3.66 5.64 16.82
N LEU A 117 -3.12 5.08 15.72
CA LEU A 117 -2.07 4.08 15.79
C LEU A 117 -0.76 4.63 16.37
N LEU A 118 -0.38 5.86 16.02
CA LEU A 118 0.78 6.54 16.59
C LEU A 118 0.61 6.76 18.10
N LEU A 119 -0.55 7.28 18.53
CA LEU A 119 -0.88 7.49 19.95
C LEU A 119 -0.89 6.17 20.74
N ALA A 120 -1.50 5.12 20.18
CA ALA A 120 -1.49 3.79 20.79
C ALA A 120 -0.08 3.24 20.95
N THR A 121 0.78 3.45 19.95
CA THR A 121 2.19 3.03 19.97
C THR A 121 2.96 3.77 21.07
N GLU A 122 2.84 5.10 21.14
CA GLU A 122 3.48 5.92 22.18
C GLU A 122 3.08 5.47 23.58
N LYS A 123 1.79 5.23 23.79
CA LYS A 123 1.30 4.74 25.07
C LYS A 123 1.93 3.40 25.51
N GLU A 124 2.15 2.51 24.57
CA GLU A 124 2.79 1.22 24.87
C GLU A 124 4.33 1.37 25.01
N LEU A 125 4.96 2.23 24.22
CA LEU A 125 6.40 2.53 24.36
C LEU A 125 6.69 3.21 25.69
N GLU A 126 5.82 4.11 26.19
CA GLU A 126 5.97 4.74 27.48
C GLU A 126 5.92 3.72 28.63
N LYS A 127 5.07 2.70 28.53
CA LYS A 127 5.06 1.61 29.52
C LYS A 127 6.39 0.85 29.54
N ILE A 128 7.02 0.65 28.37
CA ILE A 128 8.34 0.01 28.30
C ILE A 128 9.38 0.93 28.93
N LYS A 129 9.36 2.22 28.62
CA LYS A 129 10.28 3.23 29.16
C LYS A 129 10.21 3.24 30.69
N LEU A 130 9.02 3.30 31.29
CA LEU A 130 8.85 3.23 32.74
C LEU A 130 9.42 1.94 33.36
N ARG A 131 9.37 0.81 32.65
CA ARG A 131 9.99 -0.43 33.11
C ARG A 131 11.51 -0.38 33.05
N VAL A 132 12.07 0.31 32.06
CA VAL A 132 13.52 0.55 31.97
C VAL A 132 13.98 1.47 33.08
N GLU A 133 13.31 2.62 33.29
CA GLU A 133 13.60 3.60 34.33
C GLU A 133 13.52 3.01 35.74
N SER A 134 12.59 2.06 35.95
CA SER A 134 12.46 1.33 37.21
C SER A 134 13.38 0.11 37.35
N ALA A 135 14.33 -0.07 36.44
CA ALA A 135 15.26 -1.21 36.38
C ALA A 135 14.57 -2.61 36.28
N LYS A 136 13.28 -2.66 35.93
CA LYS A 136 12.55 -3.91 35.68
C LYS A 136 12.82 -4.50 34.31
N LEU A 137 13.41 -3.73 33.41
CA LEU A 137 13.82 -4.16 32.07
C LEU A 137 15.20 -3.53 31.79
N VAL A 138 16.23 -4.35 31.72
CA VAL A 138 17.62 -3.90 31.54
C VAL A 138 18.27 -4.70 30.41
N GLY A 139 19.15 -4.02 29.67
CA GLY A 139 19.89 -4.58 28.53
C GLY A 139 19.29 -4.18 27.19
N LYS A 140 20.13 -3.60 26.34
CA LYS A 140 19.79 -3.05 25.02
C LYS A 140 18.99 -4.05 24.19
N ASP A 141 19.37 -5.32 24.16
CA ASP A 141 18.69 -6.34 23.37
C ASP A 141 17.27 -6.59 23.85
N LYS A 142 17.06 -6.70 25.17
CA LYS A 142 15.73 -6.94 25.74
C LYS A 142 14.80 -5.75 25.55
N ILE A 143 15.33 -4.53 25.71
CA ILE A 143 14.60 -3.29 25.48
C ILE A 143 14.25 -3.20 23.99
N GLY A 144 15.21 -3.49 23.09
CA GLY A 144 15.00 -3.47 21.63
C GLY A 144 13.93 -4.45 21.18
N VAL A 145 13.94 -5.67 21.69
CA VAL A 145 12.89 -6.68 21.39
C VAL A 145 11.52 -6.20 21.87
N ALA A 146 11.44 -5.62 23.09
CA ALA A 146 10.18 -5.15 23.63
C ALA A 146 9.62 -3.97 22.81
N ALA A 147 10.43 -2.96 22.51
CA ALA A 147 10.05 -1.79 21.70
C ALA A 147 9.71 -2.21 20.26
N GLY A 148 10.52 -3.07 19.64
CA GLY A 148 10.30 -3.58 18.29
C GLY A 148 8.96 -4.32 18.14
N LYS A 149 8.58 -5.14 19.14
CA LYS A 149 7.26 -5.78 19.16
C LYS A 149 6.10 -4.78 19.14
N VAL A 150 6.23 -3.65 19.85
CA VAL A 150 5.20 -2.61 19.91
C VAL A 150 5.07 -1.93 18.55
N VAL A 151 6.14 -1.39 17.99
CA VAL A 151 6.09 -0.66 16.72
C VAL A 151 5.66 -1.55 15.55
N ASN A 152 6.01 -2.84 15.59
CA ASN A 152 5.58 -3.81 14.59
C ASN A 152 4.11 -4.22 14.73
N ARG A 153 3.59 -4.30 15.96
CA ARG A 153 2.16 -4.59 16.20
C ARG A 153 1.25 -3.58 15.50
N TYR A 154 1.59 -2.32 15.59
CA TYR A 154 0.81 -1.22 15.00
C TYR A 154 1.27 -0.87 13.58
N LYS A 155 2.31 -1.54 13.04
CA LYS A 155 2.87 -1.32 11.69
C LYS A 155 3.28 0.14 11.42
N VAL A 156 3.73 0.85 12.45
CA VAL A 156 4.14 2.26 12.40
C VAL A 156 5.63 2.47 12.65
N SER A 157 6.45 1.42 12.57
CA SER A 157 7.89 1.48 12.83
C SER A 157 8.61 2.57 12.03
N LYS A 158 8.20 2.82 10.79
CA LYS A 158 8.76 3.86 9.91
C LYS A 158 8.52 5.29 10.39
N HIS A 159 7.62 5.49 11.34
CA HIS A 159 7.23 6.80 11.88
C HIS A 159 7.84 7.10 13.24
N PHE A 160 8.68 6.20 13.75
CA PHE A 160 9.35 6.36 15.04
C PHE A 160 10.86 6.21 14.90
N GLU A 161 11.56 7.13 15.53
CA GLU A 161 12.96 6.98 15.86
C GLU A 161 13.06 6.42 17.29
N LEU A 162 13.84 5.35 17.47
CA LEU A 162 14.07 4.72 18.77
C LEU A 162 15.54 4.80 19.12
N THR A 163 15.87 5.38 20.27
CA THR A 163 17.22 5.37 20.82
C THR A 163 17.26 4.48 22.04
N ILE A 164 18.08 3.43 22.01
CA ILE A 164 18.10 2.36 23.01
C ILE A 164 19.53 2.16 23.51
N THR A 165 19.70 2.25 24.82
CA THR A 165 20.93 1.86 25.53
C THR A 165 20.64 0.67 26.46
N ASP A 166 21.60 0.26 27.29
CA ASP A 166 21.39 -0.84 28.25
C ASP A 166 20.42 -0.49 29.38
N ASP A 167 20.23 0.81 29.64
CA ASP A 167 19.50 1.35 30.77
C ASP A 167 18.52 2.49 30.40
N ALA A 168 18.38 2.80 29.11
CA ALA A 168 17.48 3.86 28.65
C ALA A 168 16.76 3.50 27.35
N LEU A 169 15.53 4.04 27.23
CA LEU A 169 14.71 4.06 26.02
C LEU A 169 14.19 5.47 25.80
N SER A 170 14.47 6.05 24.64
CA SER A 170 13.79 7.25 24.16
C SER A 170 13.20 7.00 22.77
N PHE A 171 12.15 7.73 22.44
CA PHE A 171 11.50 7.64 21.14
C PHE A 171 10.94 8.99 20.73
N ALA A 172 10.90 9.22 19.42
CA ALA A 172 10.33 10.42 18.81
C ALA A 172 9.59 10.07 17.52
N ARG A 173 8.59 10.88 17.17
CA ARG A 173 7.91 10.78 15.87
C ARG A 173 8.79 11.37 14.78
N LEU A 174 8.90 10.68 13.67
CA LEU A 174 9.51 11.17 12.43
C LEU A 174 8.46 11.93 11.63
N GLN A 175 8.36 13.25 11.86
CA GLN A 175 7.31 14.09 11.24
C GLN A 175 7.37 14.08 9.73
N ASP A 176 8.57 14.09 9.14
CA ASP A 176 8.77 14.04 7.69
C ASP A 176 8.22 12.74 7.09
N SER A 177 8.43 11.60 7.77
CA SER A 177 7.88 10.31 7.34
C SER A 177 6.36 10.27 7.41
N ILE A 178 5.77 10.90 8.43
CA ILE A 178 4.32 11.00 8.60
C ILE A 178 3.72 11.90 7.50
N ALA A 179 4.35 13.05 7.24
CA ALA A 179 3.91 14.00 6.21
C ALA A 179 4.03 13.39 4.81
N ALA A 180 5.13 12.69 4.51
CA ALA A 180 5.33 12.02 3.23
C ALA A 180 4.27 10.93 2.96
N GLU A 181 3.83 10.21 4.00
CA GLU A 181 2.76 9.24 3.84
C GLU A 181 1.40 9.92 3.69
N ALA A 182 1.13 10.98 4.45
CA ALA A 182 -0.12 11.74 4.34
C ALA A 182 -0.30 12.39 2.96
N ALA A 183 0.78 12.76 2.30
CA ALA A 183 0.75 13.30 0.94
C ALA A 183 0.31 12.27 -0.13
N LEU A 184 0.28 10.98 0.21
CA LEU A 184 -0.13 9.88 -0.68
C LEU A 184 -1.56 9.39 -0.39
N ASP A 185 -2.24 9.94 0.63
CA ASP A 185 -3.61 9.59 0.99
C ASP A 185 -4.62 10.30 0.09
#